data_bdabd8df4028188c900c40215a5d45ec
#
_entry.id   bdabd8df4028188c900c40215a5d45ec
#
_cell.length_a   1.000
_cell.length_b   1.000
_cell.length_c   1.000
_cell.angle_alpha   90.00
_cell.angle_beta   90.00
_cell.angle_gamma   90.00
#
_symmetry.space_group_name_H-M   'P 1'
#
loop_
_entity.id
_entity.type
_entity.pdbx_description
1 polymer ?
#
loop_
_entity_poly.entity_id
_entity_poly.type
_entity_poly.pdbx_seq_one_letter_code
_entity_poly.pdbx_strand_id
1 'polypeptide(L)'
;MKVLIVSQYFQPESFRINDVVKSLVEKGVEVDVLTGKPNYPDGEYFQGYRGWGCQREQWAGANIYRVPLAARGKRSARKLILNYLSFVVAGCLFGPWLLRRRRYDAIFVYATSPLLQAIPALFLGFLKRSKVMVWVQDLWPESLAATGYVRNAFALKCVEYVVRFIYRHTDLLLVQSEAFKQNVGKLAPGKPIVYYPNSVDAIFSSGTDVALPQLPLPDNGFTVVFAGNVGVGQAVEVIVGAADLLRERQDISFVVFGKGSRWDWMEAQVRERGLTNLHLPGRFPVEMMPGVMGKASILLVTLADEAIFAATVPNKVQAYMAVGKPIIASLNGEGARLVVEAGAGLAVPAEDASALADAVLQIVGMTDVERERMGHNGRIFFKQHFDHDKLIDKLIVYFSDATDLAREPQ
;
A
#
# COMPACT_ATOMS: atom_id res chain seq x y z
N MET A 1 -10.89 -25.55 0.45
CA MET A 1 -10.63 -24.63 1.58
C MET A 1 -11.56 -23.44 1.45
N LYS A 2 -12.14 -23.00 2.57
CA LYS A 2 -13.07 -21.87 2.61
C LYS A 2 -12.58 -20.80 3.57
N VAL A 3 -12.42 -19.56 3.08
CA VAL A 3 -11.84 -18.44 3.84
C VAL A 3 -12.85 -17.30 3.93
N LEU A 4 -12.95 -16.68 5.11
CA LEU A 4 -13.63 -15.40 5.30
C LEU A 4 -12.63 -14.27 5.27
N ILE A 5 -12.78 -13.36 4.32
CA ILE A 5 -12.05 -12.09 4.29
C ILE A 5 -12.87 -11.04 5.03
N VAL A 6 -12.25 -10.32 5.94
CA VAL A 6 -12.86 -9.16 6.62
C VAL A 6 -12.08 -7.91 6.24
N SER A 7 -12.74 -7.00 5.55
CA SER A 7 -12.18 -5.71 5.16
C SER A 7 -13.27 -4.65 5.16
N GLN A 8 -13.07 -3.53 5.84
CA GLN A 8 -14.05 -2.45 5.84
C GLN A 8 -14.29 -1.88 4.45
N TYR A 9 -13.23 -1.84 3.64
CA TYR A 9 -13.25 -1.35 2.26
C TYR A 9 -13.07 -2.51 1.30
N PHE A 10 -13.89 -2.57 0.28
CA PHE A 10 -13.86 -3.59 -0.77
C PHE A 10 -14.50 -3.05 -2.04
N GLN A 11 -14.29 -3.71 -3.17
CA GLN A 11 -14.86 -3.38 -4.46
C GLN A 11 -16.32 -2.82 -4.33
N PRO A 12 -16.70 -1.72 -5.01
CA PRO A 12 -16.00 -1.02 -6.11
C PRO A 12 -14.86 -0.08 -5.70
N GLU A 13 -14.57 0.04 -4.43
CA GLU A 13 -13.41 0.78 -3.91
C GLU A 13 -12.11 0.07 -4.30
N SER A 14 -11.12 0.81 -4.81
CA SER A 14 -9.85 0.24 -5.28
C SER A 14 -8.89 0.01 -4.12
N PHE A 15 -8.86 -1.22 -3.63
CA PHE A 15 -7.94 -1.69 -2.60
C PHE A 15 -7.28 -3.00 -3.03
N ARG A 16 -6.06 -3.23 -2.61
CA ARG A 16 -5.27 -4.43 -2.92
C ARG A 16 -5.97 -5.74 -2.56
N ILE A 17 -6.80 -5.73 -1.54
CA ILE A 17 -7.56 -6.90 -1.13
C ILE A 17 -8.48 -7.42 -2.25
N ASN A 18 -8.87 -6.57 -3.20
CA ASN A 18 -9.67 -6.99 -4.34
C ASN A 18 -8.90 -8.00 -5.21
N ASP A 19 -7.64 -7.68 -5.53
CA ASP A 19 -6.77 -8.55 -6.33
C ASP A 19 -6.47 -9.85 -5.59
N VAL A 20 -6.22 -9.76 -4.27
CA VAL A 20 -6.00 -10.94 -3.42
C VAL A 20 -7.23 -11.87 -3.45
N VAL A 21 -8.44 -11.32 -3.29
CA VAL A 21 -9.68 -12.12 -3.34
C VAL A 21 -9.86 -12.77 -4.70
N LYS A 22 -9.66 -12.01 -5.79
CA LYS A 22 -9.76 -12.54 -7.15
C LYS A 22 -8.81 -13.70 -7.37
N SER A 23 -7.53 -13.54 -7.04
CA SER A 23 -6.52 -14.58 -7.23
C SER A 23 -6.72 -15.80 -6.33
N LEU A 24 -7.22 -15.62 -5.09
CA LEU A 24 -7.60 -16.75 -4.23
C LEU A 24 -8.71 -17.58 -4.88
N VAL A 25 -9.73 -16.94 -5.45
CA VAL A 25 -10.83 -17.64 -6.16
C VAL A 25 -10.30 -18.35 -7.40
N GLU A 26 -9.45 -17.71 -8.19
CA GLU A 26 -8.83 -18.31 -9.38
C GLU A 26 -7.99 -19.56 -9.03
N LYS A 27 -7.38 -19.59 -7.83
CA LYS A 27 -6.65 -20.74 -7.29
C LYS A 27 -7.56 -21.76 -6.56
N GLY A 28 -8.88 -21.64 -6.68
CA GLY A 28 -9.85 -22.62 -6.18
C GLY A 28 -10.19 -22.49 -4.69
N VAL A 29 -9.84 -21.38 -4.05
CA VAL A 29 -10.26 -21.08 -2.66
C VAL A 29 -11.70 -20.55 -2.68
N GLU A 30 -12.59 -21.13 -1.88
CA GLU A 30 -13.95 -20.58 -1.67
C GLU A 30 -13.84 -19.35 -0.76
N VAL A 31 -14.17 -18.16 -1.27
CA VAL A 31 -14.02 -16.90 -0.55
C VAL A 31 -15.38 -16.26 -0.28
N ASP A 32 -15.62 -15.97 0.98
CA ASP A 32 -16.68 -15.07 1.44
C ASP A 32 -16.03 -13.76 1.95
N VAL A 33 -16.61 -12.61 1.66
CA VAL A 33 -16.09 -11.30 2.11
C VAL A 33 -17.13 -10.61 2.99
N LEU A 34 -16.73 -10.22 4.21
CA LEU A 34 -17.51 -9.34 5.09
C LEU A 34 -16.98 -7.93 4.99
N THR A 35 -17.78 -6.99 4.50
CA THR A 35 -17.35 -5.62 4.24
C THR A 35 -18.44 -4.59 4.54
N GLY A 36 -18.07 -3.32 4.51
CA GLY A 36 -19.00 -2.21 4.65
C GLY A 36 -19.67 -1.79 3.35
N LYS A 37 -20.46 -0.72 3.41
CA LYS A 37 -21.00 -0.04 2.24
C LYS A 37 -19.92 0.86 1.63
N PRO A 38 -19.66 0.80 0.31
CA PRO A 38 -18.57 1.54 -0.32
C PRO A 38 -18.81 3.05 -0.24
N ASN A 39 -17.80 3.80 0.21
CA ASN A 39 -17.87 5.25 0.40
C ASN A 39 -16.48 5.95 0.33
N TYR A 40 -15.42 5.23 -0.03
CA TYR A 40 -14.07 5.77 -0.17
C TYR A 40 -13.70 5.93 -1.66
N PRO A 41 -13.03 7.01 -2.11
CA PRO A 41 -12.39 8.05 -1.28
C PRO A 41 -13.28 9.26 -0.94
N ASP A 42 -14.37 9.48 -1.65
CA ASP A 42 -15.13 10.73 -1.64
C ASP A 42 -15.95 10.96 -0.36
N GLY A 43 -16.10 9.92 0.46
CA GLY A 43 -16.83 9.98 1.71
C GLY A 43 -18.36 9.94 1.55
N GLU A 44 -18.83 9.66 0.35
CA GLU A 44 -20.22 9.48 -0.05
C GLU A 44 -20.45 8.07 -0.57
N TYR A 45 -21.66 7.52 -0.43
CA TYR A 45 -21.94 6.19 -0.94
C TYR A 45 -21.88 6.16 -2.46
N PHE A 46 -21.31 5.09 -3.00
CA PHE A 46 -21.37 4.81 -4.42
C PHE A 46 -22.80 4.65 -4.90
N GLN A 47 -23.06 4.92 -6.18
CA GLN A 47 -24.37 4.74 -6.78
C GLN A 47 -24.89 3.31 -6.58
N GLY A 48 -26.15 3.17 -6.16
CA GLY A 48 -26.76 1.88 -5.85
C GLY A 48 -26.57 1.40 -4.41
N TYR A 49 -25.77 2.09 -3.58
CA TYR A 49 -25.54 1.73 -2.18
C TYR A 49 -26.21 2.74 -1.22
N ARG A 50 -26.70 2.20 -0.09
CA ARG A 50 -27.27 2.99 1.01
C ARG A 50 -26.61 2.59 2.32
N GLY A 51 -26.47 3.53 3.27
CA GLY A 51 -25.75 3.31 4.52
C GLY A 51 -26.34 2.26 5.46
N TRP A 52 -27.59 1.91 5.29
CA TRP A 52 -28.34 1.00 6.15
C TRP A 52 -28.80 -0.26 5.41
N GLY A 53 -29.19 -1.28 6.16
CA GLY A 53 -29.55 -2.59 5.62
C GLY A 53 -28.33 -3.43 5.20
N CYS A 54 -28.49 -4.76 5.31
CA CYS A 54 -27.49 -5.71 4.82
C CYS A 54 -27.74 -6.00 3.33
N GLN A 55 -26.66 -6.28 2.60
CA GLN A 55 -26.71 -6.61 1.18
C GLN A 55 -25.82 -7.82 0.90
N ARG A 56 -26.24 -8.64 -0.05
CA ARG A 56 -25.46 -9.78 -0.55
C ARG A 56 -25.29 -9.61 -2.04
N GLU A 57 -24.09 -9.84 -2.51
CA GLU A 57 -23.74 -9.75 -3.93
C GLU A 57 -22.62 -10.75 -4.23
N GLN A 58 -22.29 -10.91 -5.50
CA GLN A 58 -21.16 -11.73 -5.95
C GLN A 58 -20.20 -10.85 -6.76
N TRP A 59 -18.93 -11.09 -6.59
CA TRP A 59 -17.89 -10.44 -7.37
C TRP A 59 -16.71 -11.38 -7.57
N ALA A 60 -16.26 -11.55 -8.81
CA ALA A 60 -15.14 -12.42 -9.20
C ALA A 60 -15.21 -13.83 -8.59
N GLY A 61 -16.41 -14.40 -8.45
CA GLY A 61 -16.63 -15.72 -7.85
C GLY A 61 -16.71 -15.76 -6.32
N ALA A 62 -16.40 -14.67 -5.62
CA ALA A 62 -16.56 -14.54 -4.18
C ALA A 62 -17.97 -14.06 -3.79
N ASN A 63 -18.47 -14.50 -2.62
CA ASN A 63 -19.71 -13.98 -2.05
C ASN A 63 -19.41 -12.79 -1.13
N ILE A 64 -20.06 -11.67 -1.39
CA ILE A 64 -19.84 -10.42 -0.65
C ILE A 64 -21.03 -10.17 0.28
N TYR A 65 -20.74 -9.98 1.56
CA TYR A 65 -21.70 -9.66 2.61
C TYR A 65 -21.45 -8.25 3.12
N ARG A 66 -22.30 -7.31 2.76
CA ARG A 66 -22.17 -5.91 3.20
C ARG A 66 -23.02 -5.63 4.41
N VAL A 67 -22.41 -5.08 5.44
CA VAL A 67 -23.10 -4.60 6.64
C VAL A 67 -23.38 -3.10 6.55
N PRO A 68 -24.35 -2.58 7.32
CA PRO A 68 -24.57 -1.14 7.45
C PRO A 68 -23.30 -0.41 7.84
N LEU A 69 -23.08 0.77 7.26
CA LEU A 69 -21.90 1.59 7.51
C LEU A 69 -22.31 3.07 7.41
N ALA A 70 -21.92 3.90 8.38
CA ALA A 70 -22.05 5.34 8.28
C ALA A 70 -21.05 5.89 7.27
N ALA A 71 -21.46 6.80 6.40
CA ALA A 71 -20.55 7.40 5.42
C ALA A 71 -19.40 8.16 6.09
N ARG A 72 -18.20 8.02 5.56
CA ARG A 72 -16.97 8.65 6.06
C ARG A 72 -17.06 10.19 6.07
N GLY A 73 -17.79 10.76 5.09
CA GLY A 73 -17.88 12.19 4.87
C GLY A 73 -16.56 12.83 4.42
N LYS A 74 -16.64 14.09 4.05
CA LYS A 74 -15.46 14.88 3.61
C LYS A 74 -14.87 15.62 4.81
N ARG A 75 -13.58 15.44 5.11
CA ARG A 75 -12.78 16.23 6.07
C ARG A 75 -13.34 16.35 7.52
N SER A 76 -14.09 15.38 8.01
CA SER A 76 -14.66 15.40 9.37
C SER A 76 -14.13 14.23 10.20
N ALA A 77 -13.32 14.52 11.23
CA ALA A 77 -12.80 13.50 12.15
C ALA A 77 -13.93 12.74 12.88
N ARG A 78 -15.02 13.44 13.26
CA ARG A 78 -16.19 12.82 13.91
C ARG A 78 -16.88 11.82 13.00
N LYS A 79 -17.11 12.18 11.72
CA LYS A 79 -17.70 11.27 10.74
C LYS A 79 -16.78 10.08 10.46
N LEU A 80 -15.47 10.30 10.43
CA LEU A 80 -14.48 9.22 10.27
C LEU A 80 -14.53 8.23 11.43
N ILE A 81 -14.56 8.69 12.67
CA ILE A 81 -14.70 7.85 13.87
C ILE A 81 -16.03 7.08 13.82
N LEU A 82 -17.13 7.77 13.50
CA LEU A 82 -18.44 7.13 13.36
C LEU A 82 -18.43 6.04 12.27
N ASN A 83 -17.80 6.30 11.13
CA ASN A 83 -17.62 5.32 10.06
C ASN A 83 -16.93 4.07 10.58
N TYR A 84 -15.82 4.21 11.31
CA TYR A 84 -15.06 3.10 11.87
C TYR A 84 -15.85 2.31 12.92
N LEU A 85 -16.46 2.99 13.87
CA LEU A 85 -17.24 2.36 14.93
C LEU A 85 -18.50 1.69 14.38
N SER A 86 -19.17 2.30 13.38
CA SER A 86 -20.35 1.70 12.75
C SER A 86 -20.04 0.37 12.06
N PHE A 87 -18.85 0.22 11.44
CA PHE A 87 -18.42 -1.05 10.88
C PHE A 87 -18.21 -2.12 11.95
N VAL A 88 -17.55 -1.76 13.07
CA VAL A 88 -17.35 -2.66 14.19
C VAL A 88 -18.67 -3.16 14.75
N VAL A 89 -19.57 -2.23 15.06
CA VAL A 89 -20.89 -2.57 15.62
C VAL A 89 -21.72 -3.41 14.65
N ALA A 90 -21.82 -2.96 13.40
CA ALA A 90 -22.60 -3.67 12.39
C ALA A 90 -21.99 -5.05 12.05
N GLY A 91 -20.68 -5.16 11.97
CA GLY A 91 -19.97 -6.42 11.75
C GLY A 91 -20.20 -7.44 12.88
N CYS A 92 -20.15 -6.98 14.14
CA CYS A 92 -20.44 -7.84 15.29
C CYS A 92 -21.92 -8.24 15.40
N LEU A 93 -22.85 -7.36 15.05
CA LEU A 93 -24.30 -7.65 15.14
C LEU A 93 -24.81 -8.49 13.96
N PHE A 94 -24.50 -8.05 12.75
CA PHE A 94 -25.05 -8.67 11.53
C PHE A 94 -24.16 -9.77 10.97
N GLY A 95 -22.85 -9.75 11.21
CA GLY A 95 -21.92 -10.78 10.72
C GLY A 95 -22.31 -12.20 11.13
N PRO A 96 -22.57 -12.49 12.42
CA PRO A 96 -23.00 -13.82 12.87
C PRO A 96 -24.29 -14.29 12.21
N TRP A 97 -25.26 -13.40 12.02
CA TRP A 97 -26.53 -13.72 11.37
C TRP A 97 -26.37 -13.97 9.86
N LEU A 98 -25.63 -13.12 9.16
CA LEU A 98 -25.38 -13.27 7.72
C LEU A 98 -24.63 -14.56 7.39
N LEU A 99 -23.69 -14.93 8.24
CA LEU A 99 -22.78 -16.05 8.07
C LEU A 99 -23.16 -17.29 8.89
N ARG A 100 -24.34 -17.34 9.51
CA ARG A 100 -24.74 -18.38 10.49
C ARG A 100 -24.61 -19.83 10.00
N ARG A 101 -24.79 -20.05 8.68
CA ARG A 101 -24.71 -21.39 8.07
C ARG A 101 -23.35 -21.67 7.41
N ARG A 102 -22.36 -20.79 7.62
CA ARG A 102 -21.05 -20.89 7.01
C ARG A 102 -20.02 -21.32 8.05
N ARG A 103 -19.09 -22.17 7.63
CA ARG A 103 -17.89 -22.53 8.40
C ARG A 103 -16.69 -22.09 7.59
N TYR A 104 -15.61 -21.71 8.25
CA TYR A 104 -14.38 -21.22 7.61
C TYR A 104 -13.17 -21.93 8.18
N ASP A 105 -12.26 -22.30 7.33
CA ASP A 105 -10.97 -22.84 7.71
C ASP A 105 -10.08 -21.75 8.32
N ALA A 106 -10.15 -20.53 7.77
CA ALA A 106 -9.47 -19.36 8.30
C ALA A 106 -10.28 -18.07 8.10
N ILE A 107 -10.01 -17.07 8.93
CA ILE A 107 -10.52 -15.70 8.79
C ILE A 107 -9.32 -14.79 8.58
N PHE A 108 -9.31 -14.02 7.48
CA PHE A 108 -8.23 -13.13 7.12
C PHE A 108 -8.70 -11.68 7.14
N VAL A 109 -7.98 -10.82 7.84
CA VAL A 109 -8.28 -9.39 7.97
C VAL A 109 -7.27 -8.59 7.18
N TYR A 110 -7.72 -7.81 6.22
CA TYR A 110 -6.90 -6.82 5.54
C TYR A 110 -6.94 -5.51 6.33
N ALA A 111 -5.99 -5.37 7.24
CA ALA A 111 -5.99 -4.30 8.23
C ALA A 111 -5.28 -3.03 7.74
N THR A 112 -5.91 -2.33 6.81
CA THR A 112 -5.63 -0.90 6.56
C THR A 112 -6.21 -0.07 7.72
N SER A 113 -6.00 1.24 7.72
CA SER A 113 -6.71 2.10 8.67
C SER A 113 -8.23 2.08 8.41
N PRO A 114 -9.06 1.69 9.38
CA PRO A 114 -8.74 1.46 10.80
C PRO A 114 -8.41 0.00 11.12
N LEU A 115 -7.50 -0.23 12.05
CA LEU A 115 -7.25 -1.58 12.59
C LEU A 115 -8.49 -2.17 13.30
N LEU A 116 -9.41 -1.31 13.78
CA LEU A 116 -10.64 -1.69 14.46
C LEU A 116 -11.51 -2.68 13.68
N GLN A 117 -11.38 -2.74 12.36
CA GLN A 117 -12.06 -3.71 11.52
C GLN A 117 -11.70 -5.17 11.84
N ALA A 118 -10.64 -5.42 12.60
CA ALA A 118 -10.31 -6.75 13.09
C ALA A 118 -11.23 -7.24 14.21
N ILE A 119 -11.91 -6.35 14.95
CA ILE A 119 -12.78 -6.74 16.07
C ILE A 119 -13.92 -7.67 15.64
N PRO A 120 -14.74 -7.36 14.60
CA PRO A 120 -15.75 -8.31 14.13
C PRO A 120 -15.14 -9.62 13.60
N ALA A 121 -13.93 -9.62 13.07
CA ALA A 121 -13.25 -10.85 12.65
C ALA A 121 -12.87 -11.72 13.86
N LEU A 122 -12.33 -11.14 14.93
CA LEU A 122 -12.02 -11.84 16.19
C LEU A 122 -13.30 -12.43 16.82
N PHE A 123 -14.38 -11.65 16.83
CA PHE A 123 -15.67 -12.11 17.35
C PHE A 123 -16.21 -13.30 16.53
N LEU A 124 -16.16 -13.22 15.20
CA LEU A 124 -16.54 -14.32 14.31
C LEU A 124 -15.62 -15.53 14.47
N GLY A 125 -14.30 -15.31 14.64
CA GLY A 125 -13.32 -16.36 14.90
C GLY A 125 -13.65 -17.17 16.16
N PHE A 126 -13.98 -16.47 17.25
CA PHE A 126 -14.45 -17.09 18.47
C PHE A 126 -15.74 -17.91 18.27
N LEU A 127 -16.76 -17.32 17.65
CA LEU A 127 -18.05 -17.99 17.41
C LEU A 127 -17.96 -19.21 16.48
N LYS A 128 -17.05 -19.16 15.52
CA LYS A 128 -16.91 -20.20 14.48
C LYS A 128 -15.78 -21.17 14.74
N ARG A 129 -15.00 -20.93 15.78
CA ARG A 129 -13.78 -21.69 16.11
C ARG A 129 -12.79 -21.72 14.94
N SER A 130 -12.67 -20.59 14.24
CA SER A 130 -11.78 -20.41 13.09
C SER A 130 -10.61 -19.54 13.51
N LYS A 131 -9.40 -19.86 13.04
CA LYS A 131 -8.19 -19.06 13.29
C LYS A 131 -8.29 -17.70 12.58
N VAL A 132 -7.82 -16.66 13.26
CA VAL A 132 -7.84 -15.29 12.74
C VAL A 132 -6.44 -14.82 12.43
N MET A 133 -6.24 -14.39 11.20
CA MET A 133 -5.01 -13.79 10.71
C MET A 133 -5.23 -12.32 10.39
N VAL A 134 -4.31 -11.46 10.78
CA VAL A 134 -4.39 -10.01 10.52
C VAL A 134 -3.18 -9.58 9.71
N TRP A 135 -3.43 -9.06 8.51
CA TRP A 135 -2.41 -8.45 7.67
C TRP A 135 -2.33 -6.96 7.96
N VAL A 136 -1.33 -6.58 8.77
CA VAL A 136 -1.12 -5.23 9.26
C VAL A 136 -0.52 -4.36 8.15
N GLN A 137 -1.29 -3.38 7.68
CA GLN A 137 -0.89 -2.43 6.65
C GLN A 137 -0.37 -1.12 7.24
N ASP A 138 -0.89 -0.71 8.39
CA ASP A 138 -0.55 0.53 9.08
C ASP A 138 -0.21 0.26 10.54
N LEU A 139 0.84 0.91 11.05
CA LEU A 139 1.21 0.85 12.47
C LEU A 139 0.33 1.81 13.27
N TRP A 140 -0.50 1.27 14.13
CA TRP A 140 -1.29 2.01 15.11
C TRP A 140 -0.69 1.81 16.52
N PRO A 141 -0.60 2.83 17.36
CA PRO A 141 -1.12 4.22 17.21
C PRO A 141 -0.24 5.19 16.42
N GLU A 142 0.97 4.79 15.98
CA GLU A 142 1.99 5.68 15.40
C GLU A 142 1.46 6.46 14.18
N SER A 143 0.74 5.78 13.27
CA SER A 143 0.14 6.42 12.09
C SER A 143 -0.87 7.51 12.43
N LEU A 144 -1.61 7.35 13.54
CA LEU A 144 -2.57 8.37 14.00
C LEU A 144 -1.87 9.60 14.56
N ALA A 145 -0.75 9.39 15.25
CA ALA A 145 0.06 10.48 15.79
C ALA A 145 0.74 11.26 14.64
N ALA A 146 1.35 10.56 13.68
CA ALA A 146 2.05 11.16 12.55
C ALA A 146 1.11 11.97 11.63
N THR A 147 -0.11 11.48 11.40
CA THR A 147 -1.12 12.21 10.60
C THR A 147 -1.76 13.38 11.33
N GLY A 148 -1.48 13.55 12.63
CA GLY A 148 -2.02 14.64 13.45
C GLY A 148 -3.52 14.52 13.76
N TYR A 149 -4.18 13.42 13.37
CA TYR A 149 -5.60 13.20 13.69
C TYR A 149 -5.87 13.06 15.18
N VAL A 150 -4.92 12.48 15.92
CA VAL A 150 -5.01 12.31 17.38
C VAL A 150 -3.73 12.82 18.01
N ARG A 151 -3.84 13.96 18.73
CA ARG A 151 -2.71 14.60 19.44
C ARG A 151 -2.74 14.36 20.95
N ASN A 152 -3.88 13.91 21.48
CA ASN A 152 -4.06 13.70 22.91
C ASN A 152 -3.39 12.39 23.34
N ALA A 153 -2.41 12.47 24.25
CA ALA A 153 -1.65 11.32 24.73
C ALA A 153 -2.53 10.25 25.41
N PHE A 154 -3.59 10.64 26.10
CA PHE A 154 -4.54 9.70 26.71
C PHE A 154 -5.32 8.93 25.63
N ALA A 155 -5.79 9.62 24.59
CA ALA A 155 -6.47 8.98 23.47
C ALA A 155 -5.54 8.00 22.73
N LEU A 156 -4.26 8.35 22.51
CA LEU A 156 -3.28 7.45 21.92
C LEU A 156 -3.03 6.19 22.79
N LYS A 157 -2.98 6.33 24.13
CA LYS A 157 -2.90 5.18 25.04
C LYS A 157 -4.15 4.29 24.97
N CYS A 158 -5.34 4.87 24.85
CA CYS A 158 -6.57 4.09 24.66
C CYS A 158 -6.52 3.30 23.34
N VAL A 159 -6.06 3.92 22.26
CA VAL A 159 -5.86 3.25 20.96
C VAL A 159 -4.83 2.13 21.09
N GLU A 160 -3.70 2.38 21.74
CA GLU A 160 -2.67 1.36 21.98
C GLU A 160 -3.23 0.14 22.74
N TYR A 161 -4.06 0.38 23.76
CA TYR A 161 -4.71 -0.71 24.49
C TYR A 161 -5.59 -1.58 23.58
N VAL A 162 -6.37 -0.94 22.69
CA VAL A 162 -7.21 -1.65 21.72
C VAL A 162 -6.34 -2.42 20.70
N VAL A 163 -5.25 -1.83 20.24
CA VAL A 163 -4.30 -2.49 19.33
C VAL A 163 -3.68 -3.73 20.00
N ARG A 164 -3.22 -3.60 21.27
CA ARG A 164 -2.72 -4.73 22.06
C ARG A 164 -3.76 -5.82 22.22
N PHE A 165 -5.01 -5.46 22.48
CA PHE A 165 -6.11 -6.42 22.56
C PHE A 165 -6.28 -7.17 21.24
N ILE A 166 -6.36 -6.46 20.10
CA ILE A 166 -6.52 -7.08 18.79
C ILE A 166 -5.36 -8.04 18.50
N TYR A 167 -4.11 -7.58 18.62
CA TYR A 167 -2.94 -8.40 18.30
C TYR A 167 -2.82 -9.64 19.20
N ARG A 168 -3.13 -9.50 20.49
CA ARG A 168 -3.08 -10.63 21.45
C ARG A 168 -4.11 -11.71 21.13
N HIS A 169 -5.26 -11.37 20.55
CA HIS A 169 -6.31 -12.32 20.20
C HIS A 169 -6.24 -12.78 18.74
N THR A 170 -5.27 -12.32 17.98
CA THR A 170 -4.97 -12.80 16.63
C THR A 170 -4.08 -14.03 16.70
N ASP A 171 -4.32 -15.03 15.85
CA ASP A 171 -3.51 -16.25 15.80
C ASP A 171 -2.21 -16.06 15.03
N LEU A 172 -2.22 -15.32 13.93
CA LEU A 172 -1.06 -14.99 13.10
C LEU A 172 -1.11 -13.53 12.64
N LEU A 173 -0.04 -12.79 12.87
CA LEU A 173 0.16 -11.43 12.41
C LEU A 173 1.05 -11.44 11.15
N LEU A 174 0.55 -10.90 10.07
CA LEU A 174 1.32 -10.69 8.85
C LEU A 174 1.66 -9.22 8.75
N VAL A 175 2.91 -8.89 8.43
CA VAL A 175 3.39 -7.50 8.36
C VAL A 175 3.99 -7.19 7.01
N GLN A 176 3.71 -6.00 6.49
CA GLN A 176 4.11 -5.58 5.15
C GLN A 176 5.59 -5.17 5.01
N SER A 177 6.29 -4.95 6.15
CA SER A 177 7.73 -4.68 6.17
C SER A 177 8.42 -5.41 7.32
N GLU A 178 9.71 -5.65 7.22
CA GLU A 178 10.49 -6.28 8.30
C GLU A 178 10.56 -5.38 9.55
N ALA A 179 10.64 -4.05 9.36
CA ALA A 179 10.62 -3.10 10.47
C ALA A 179 9.32 -3.15 11.29
N PHE A 180 8.19 -3.52 10.68
CA PHE A 180 6.93 -3.68 11.40
C PHE A 180 6.98 -4.82 12.42
N LYS A 181 7.80 -5.86 12.20
CA LYS A 181 7.93 -6.98 13.16
C LYS A 181 8.30 -6.50 14.55
N GLN A 182 9.24 -5.56 14.63
CA GLN A 182 9.69 -5.03 15.91
C GLN A 182 8.59 -4.24 16.63
N ASN A 183 7.90 -3.35 15.89
CA ASN A 183 6.84 -2.51 16.46
C ASN A 183 5.63 -3.34 16.88
N VAL A 184 5.17 -4.25 16.02
CA VAL A 184 4.06 -5.16 16.31
C VAL A 184 4.43 -6.10 17.46
N GLY A 185 5.66 -6.62 17.49
CA GLY A 185 6.15 -7.52 18.55
C GLY A 185 6.13 -6.89 19.95
N LYS A 186 6.39 -5.59 20.07
CA LYS A 186 6.27 -4.85 21.37
C LYS A 186 4.83 -4.85 21.89
N LEU A 187 3.85 -4.86 20.98
CA LEU A 187 2.42 -4.83 21.33
C LEU A 187 1.82 -6.23 21.46
N ALA A 188 2.45 -7.25 20.88
CA ALA A 188 1.99 -8.64 20.83
C ALA A 188 3.11 -9.64 21.21
N PRO A 189 3.68 -9.57 22.44
CA PRO A 189 4.76 -10.47 22.83
C PRO A 189 4.31 -11.94 22.74
N GLY A 190 5.17 -12.78 22.16
CA GLY A 190 4.94 -14.22 22.01
C GLY A 190 3.98 -14.62 20.88
N LYS A 191 3.46 -13.67 20.11
CA LYS A 191 2.63 -13.99 18.92
C LYS A 191 3.51 -14.27 17.70
N PRO A 192 3.10 -15.21 16.82
CA PRO A 192 3.78 -15.42 15.56
C PRO A 192 3.57 -14.20 14.64
N ILE A 193 4.68 -13.62 14.17
CA ILE A 193 4.69 -12.47 13.28
C ILE A 193 5.53 -12.84 12.06
N VAL A 194 4.93 -12.81 10.87
CA VAL A 194 5.61 -13.17 9.63
C VAL A 194 5.65 -11.98 8.66
N TYR A 195 6.73 -11.89 7.93
CA TYR A 195 6.84 -10.92 6.83
C TYR A 195 5.99 -11.40 5.65
N TYR A 196 5.02 -10.59 5.28
CA TYR A 196 4.16 -10.79 4.14
C TYR A 196 3.97 -9.43 3.43
N PRO A 197 4.82 -9.11 2.44
CA PRO A 197 4.83 -7.82 1.77
C PRO A 197 3.59 -7.62 0.90
N ASN A 198 3.35 -6.37 0.53
CA ASN A 198 2.39 -6.07 -0.52
C ASN A 198 2.92 -6.58 -1.87
N SER A 199 2.04 -7.13 -2.69
CA SER A 199 2.31 -7.38 -4.11
C SER A 199 2.10 -6.09 -4.91
N VAL A 200 2.50 -6.08 -6.16
CA VAL A 200 2.19 -5.00 -7.11
C VAL A 200 1.03 -5.43 -7.98
N ASP A 201 0.28 -4.47 -8.51
CA ASP A 201 -0.81 -4.74 -9.45
C ASP A 201 -0.29 -5.54 -10.65
N ALA A 202 -1.04 -6.54 -11.08
CA ALA A 202 -0.64 -7.46 -12.17
C ALA A 202 -0.20 -6.71 -13.45
N ILE A 203 -0.70 -5.50 -13.65
CA ILE A 203 -0.35 -4.64 -14.78
C ILE A 203 1.16 -4.31 -14.84
N PHE A 204 1.86 -4.25 -13.69
CA PHE A 204 3.30 -4.01 -13.64
C PHE A 204 4.13 -5.28 -13.91
N SER A 205 3.51 -6.45 -13.72
CA SER A 205 4.17 -7.75 -13.92
C SER A 205 4.01 -8.28 -15.35
N SER A 206 2.88 -7.96 -16.01
CA SER A 206 2.48 -8.56 -17.29
C SER A 206 2.98 -7.83 -18.53
N GLY A 207 3.60 -6.65 -18.38
CA GLY A 207 4.05 -5.84 -19.53
C GLY A 207 2.87 -5.53 -20.47
N THR A 208 2.15 -4.45 -20.24
CA THR A 208 1.04 -4.06 -21.12
C THR A 208 1.58 -3.36 -22.37
N ASP A 209 1.32 -3.90 -23.54
CA ASP A 209 1.46 -3.21 -24.85
C ASP A 209 0.36 -2.15 -25.04
N VAL A 210 0.16 -1.29 -24.06
CA VAL A 210 -0.73 -0.13 -24.23
C VAL A 210 0.00 0.88 -25.08
N ALA A 211 -0.61 1.26 -26.21
CA ALA A 211 -0.08 2.35 -27.02
C ALA A 211 0.03 3.62 -26.17
N LEU A 212 1.26 4.07 -25.94
CA LEU A 212 1.51 5.30 -25.21
C LEU A 212 1.22 6.49 -26.12
N PRO A 213 0.51 7.52 -25.63
CA PRO A 213 0.45 8.79 -26.33
C PRO A 213 1.85 9.38 -26.42
N GLN A 214 2.02 10.41 -27.23
CA GLN A 214 3.25 11.17 -27.21
C GLN A 214 3.48 11.68 -25.77
N LEU A 215 4.45 11.06 -25.10
CA LEU A 215 4.76 11.43 -23.72
C LEU A 215 5.54 12.74 -23.75
N PRO A 216 5.32 13.64 -22.78
CA PRO A 216 6.12 14.85 -22.63
C PRO A 216 7.47 14.50 -21.98
N LEU A 217 8.17 13.56 -22.57
CA LEU A 217 9.52 13.16 -22.21
C LEU A 217 10.45 13.78 -23.24
N PRO A 218 11.59 14.36 -22.84
CA PRO A 218 12.60 14.81 -23.75
C PRO A 218 13.07 13.67 -24.67
N ASP A 219 13.19 13.95 -25.95
CA ASP A 219 13.60 12.97 -26.95
C ASP A 219 15.07 12.51 -26.75
N ASN A 220 15.87 13.35 -26.14
CA ASN A 220 17.29 13.10 -25.87
C ASN A 220 17.61 13.39 -24.40
N GLY A 221 18.52 12.60 -23.83
CA GLY A 221 19.03 12.79 -22.47
C GLY A 221 18.46 11.81 -21.45
N PHE A 222 18.77 12.09 -20.18
CA PHE A 222 18.36 11.28 -19.04
C PHE A 222 17.07 11.78 -18.42
N THR A 223 16.11 10.92 -18.28
CA THR A 223 14.82 11.23 -17.69
C THR A 223 14.67 10.59 -16.32
N VAL A 224 14.56 11.44 -15.29
CA VAL A 224 14.29 11.05 -13.90
C VAL A 224 12.78 11.15 -13.67
N VAL A 225 12.11 10.01 -13.50
CA VAL A 225 10.64 9.95 -13.41
C VAL A 225 10.18 9.66 -11.99
N PHE A 226 9.37 10.56 -11.45
CA PHE A 226 8.56 10.32 -10.26
C PHE A 226 7.11 10.06 -10.69
N ALA A 227 6.49 8.99 -10.18
CA ALA A 227 5.11 8.64 -10.50
C ALA A 227 4.29 8.37 -9.24
N GLY A 228 3.19 9.13 -9.04
CA GLY A 228 2.28 8.89 -7.94
C GLY A 228 1.66 10.15 -7.32
N ASN A 229 1.21 10.03 -6.06
CA ASN A 229 0.62 11.15 -5.35
C ASN A 229 1.68 12.24 -5.08
N VAL A 230 1.32 13.51 -5.37
CA VAL A 230 2.15 14.70 -5.10
C VAL A 230 1.62 15.33 -3.80
N GLY A 231 1.94 14.70 -2.67
CA GLY A 231 1.47 15.11 -1.34
C GLY A 231 2.61 15.42 -0.38
N VAL A 232 2.27 15.99 0.78
CA VAL A 232 3.25 16.39 1.81
C VAL A 232 4.16 15.23 2.22
N GLY A 233 3.60 14.04 2.45
CA GLY A 233 4.40 12.88 2.84
C GLY A 233 5.34 12.34 1.76
N GLN A 234 5.28 12.89 0.55
CA GLN A 234 6.19 12.50 -0.55
C GLN A 234 7.43 13.41 -0.65
N ALA A 235 7.52 14.45 0.17
CA ALA A 235 8.65 15.40 0.18
C ALA A 235 9.07 15.86 -1.23
N VAL A 236 8.09 16.24 -2.05
CA VAL A 236 8.32 16.61 -3.47
C VAL A 236 9.19 17.86 -3.63
N GLU A 237 9.40 18.58 -2.55
CA GLU A 237 10.32 19.71 -2.41
C GLU A 237 11.74 19.32 -2.79
N VAL A 238 12.16 18.10 -2.48
CA VAL A 238 13.49 17.59 -2.82
C VAL A 238 13.68 17.46 -4.33
N ILE A 239 12.61 17.14 -5.07
CA ILE A 239 12.64 17.05 -6.54
C ILE A 239 12.88 18.43 -7.14
N VAL A 240 12.15 19.45 -6.65
CA VAL A 240 12.34 20.84 -7.10
C VAL A 240 13.76 21.32 -6.79
N GLY A 241 14.27 21.02 -5.59
CA GLY A 241 15.63 21.38 -5.20
C GLY A 241 16.71 20.73 -6.07
N ALA A 242 16.59 19.42 -6.35
CA ALA A 242 17.52 18.71 -7.21
C ALA A 242 17.47 19.18 -8.67
N ALA A 243 16.26 19.47 -9.19
CA ALA A 243 16.11 20.05 -10.53
C ALA A 243 16.76 21.44 -10.62
N ASP A 244 16.63 22.26 -9.57
CA ASP A 244 17.28 23.57 -9.51
C ASP A 244 18.82 23.48 -9.49
N LEU A 245 19.38 22.55 -8.71
CA LEU A 245 20.82 22.27 -8.67
C LEU A 245 21.36 21.78 -10.02
N LEU A 246 20.55 21.07 -10.79
CA LEU A 246 20.93 20.51 -12.09
C LEU A 246 20.40 21.31 -13.28
N ARG A 247 19.99 22.58 -13.10
CA ARG A 247 19.38 23.42 -14.13
C ARG A 247 20.27 23.65 -15.35
N GLU A 248 21.59 23.68 -15.17
CA GLU A 248 22.56 23.86 -16.25
C GLU A 248 22.81 22.59 -17.07
N ARG A 249 22.34 21.43 -16.62
CA ARG A 249 22.47 20.13 -17.28
C ARG A 249 21.30 19.92 -18.24
N GLN A 250 21.48 20.38 -19.49
CA GLN A 250 20.48 20.29 -20.56
C GLN A 250 20.13 18.83 -20.96
N ASP A 251 20.98 17.89 -20.58
CA ASP A 251 20.84 16.45 -20.83
C ASP A 251 20.06 15.71 -19.73
N ILE A 252 19.62 16.39 -18.65
CA ILE A 252 18.91 15.78 -17.51
C ILE A 252 17.56 16.48 -17.33
N SER A 253 16.48 15.69 -17.33
CA SER A 253 15.12 16.18 -17.11
C SER A 253 14.41 15.41 -16.02
N PHE A 254 13.72 16.12 -15.15
CA PHE A 254 12.81 15.54 -14.15
C PHE A 254 11.37 15.58 -14.68
N VAL A 255 10.64 14.48 -14.52
CA VAL A 255 9.24 14.40 -14.94
C VAL A 255 8.39 13.82 -13.81
N VAL A 256 7.37 14.56 -13.40
CA VAL A 256 6.50 14.19 -12.28
C VAL A 256 5.10 13.87 -12.78
N PHE A 257 4.76 12.58 -12.81
CA PHE A 257 3.42 12.10 -13.12
C PHE A 257 2.59 11.96 -11.84
N GLY A 258 1.46 12.64 -11.78
CA GLY A 258 0.55 12.57 -10.64
C GLY A 258 -0.18 13.87 -10.37
N LYS A 259 -0.86 13.92 -9.25
CA LYS A 259 -1.46 15.13 -8.65
C LYS A 259 -1.58 14.92 -7.15
N GLY A 260 -1.80 16.00 -6.40
CA GLY A 260 -1.97 15.93 -4.96
C GLY A 260 -1.94 17.31 -4.31
N SER A 261 -1.90 17.35 -2.98
CA SER A 261 -2.01 18.59 -2.20
C SER A 261 -0.82 19.56 -2.36
N ARG A 262 0.31 19.11 -2.92
CA ARG A 262 1.50 19.92 -3.19
C ARG A 262 1.67 20.27 -4.67
N TRP A 263 0.71 19.90 -5.50
CA TRP A 263 0.81 20.11 -6.95
C TRP A 263 0.91 21.59 -7.32
N ASP A 264 -0.03 22.41 -6.84
CA ASP A 264 -0.08 23.83 -7.17
C ASP A 264 1.18 24.58 -6.69
N TRP A 265 1.70 24.17 -5.51
CA TRP A 265 2.98 24.66 -5.02
C TRP A 265 4.13 24.32 -5.96
N MET A 266 4.19 23.08 -6.44
CA MET A 266 5.24 22.63 -7.35
C MET A 266 5.18 23.38 -8.70
N GLU A 267 3.98 23.58 -9.26
CA GLU A 267 3.80 24.41 -10.46
C GLU A 267 4.26 25.87 -10.24
N ALA A 268 3.98 26.43 -9.07
CA ALA A 268 4.46 27.77 -8.72
C ALA A 268 5.99 27.81 -8.66
N GLN A 269 6.63 26.84 -8.02
CA GLN A 269 8.11 26.79 -7.93
C GLN A 269 8.78 26.63 -9.30
N VAL A 270 8.23 25.81 -10.19
CA VAL A 270 8.74 25.68 -11.57
C VAL A 270 8.75 27.03 -12.28
N ARG A 271 7.66 27.80 -12.17
CA ARG A 271 7.55 29.14 -12.79
C ARG A 271 8.47 30.18 -12.14
N GLU A 272 8.44 30.25 -10.80
CA GLU A 272 9.21 31.26 -10.04
C GLU A 272 10.72 31.09 -10.22
N ARG A 273 11.21 29.86 -10.27
CA ARG A 273 12.63 29.55 -10.45
C ARG A 273 13.04 29.43 -11.93
N GLY A 274 12.08 29.45 -12.87
CA GLY A 274 12.33 29.28 -14.28
C GLY A 274 12.94 27.91 -14.63
N LEU A 275 12.47 26.83 -13.99
CA LEU A 275 13.01 25.48 -14.22
C LEU A 275 12.52 24.92 -15.54
N THR A 276 13.39 24.82 -16.53
CA THR A 276 13.11 24.25 -17.85
C THR A 276 13.31 22.73 -17.88
N ASN A 277 14.01 22.18 -16.88
CA ASN A 277 14.34 20.77 -16.73
C ASN A 277 13.41 20.02 -15.78
N LEU A 278 12.29 20.62 -15.30
CA LEU A 278 11.27 19.98 -14.50
C LEU A 278 9.89 20.07 -15.16
N HIS A 279 9.38 18.91 -15.58
CA HIS A 279 8.12 18.79 -16.32
C HIS A 279 7.01 18.19 -15.47
N LEU A 280 5.82 18.78 -15.52
CA LEU A 280 4.65 18.41 -14.71
C LEU A 280 3.46 18.03 -15.61
N PRO A 281 3.46 16.86 -16.29
CA PRO A 281 2.40 16.46 -17.21
C PRO A 281 1.06 16.12 -16.53
N GLY A 282 1.05 15.96 -15.21
CA GLY A 282 -0.16 15.65 -14.48
C GLY A 282 -0.45 14.17 -14.35
N ARG A 283 -1.72 13.81 -14.16
CA ARG A 283 -2.13 12.42 -13.90
C ARG A 283 -2.39 11.67 -15.21
N PHE A 284 -1.87 10.45 -15.25
CA PHE A 284 -2.13 9.48 -16.34
C PHE A 284 -2.92 8.28 -15.81
N PRO A 285 -3.66 7.55 -16.67
CA PRO A 285 -4.28 6.28 -16.32
C PRO A 285 -3.26 5.27 -15.79
N VAL A 286 -3.64 4.49 -14.78
CA VAL A 286 -2.73 3.51 -14.15
C VAL A 286 -2.25 2.44 -15.13
N GLU A 287 -3.09 2.11 -16.12
CA GLU A 287 -2.82 1.14 -17.18
C GLU A 287 -1.64 1.54 -18.07
N MET A 288 -1.39 2.85 -18.19
CA MET A 288 -0.29 3.40 -19.00
C MET A 288 1.02 3.50 -18.21
N MET A 289 0.95 3.44 -16.87
CA MET A 289 2.11 3.73 -16.02
C MET A 289 3.29 2.77 -16.20
N PRO A 290 3.11 1.45 -16.42
CA PRO A 290 4.24 0.56 -16.72
C PRO A 290 5.01 0.98 -17.97
N GLY A 291 4.30 1.34 -19.03
CA GLY A 291 4.91 1.82 -20.27
C GLY A 291 5.61 3.18 -20.10
N VAL A 292 4.98 4.13 -19.39
CA VAL A 292 5.56 5.45 -19.05
C VAL A 292 6.86 5.28 -18.28
N MET A 293 6.84 4.47 -17.21
CA MET A 293 8.03 4.20 -16.38
C MET A 293 9.09 3.41 -17.13
N GLY A 294 8.70 2.54 -18.08
CA GLY A 294 9.63 1.82 -18.96
C GLY A 294 10.44 2.73 -19.88
N LYS A 295 9.96 3.96 -20.14
CA LYS A 295 10.69 4.99 -20.90
C LYS A 295 11.67 5.81 -20.05
N ALA A 296 11.57 5.73 -18.73
CA ALA A 296 12.46 6.44 -17.82
C ALA A 296 13.90 5.91 -17.91
N SER A 297 14.88 6.80 -17.71
CA SER A 297 16.26 6.41 -17.45
C SER A 297 16.47 6.03 -15.98
N ILE A 298 15.79 6.76 -15.08
CA ILE A 298 15.84 6.58 -13.62
C ILE A 298 14.42 6.72 -13.07
N LEU A 299 14.05 5.85 -12.16
CA LEU A 299 12.80 5.96 -11.39
C LEU A 299 13.11 6.51 -10.00
N LEU A 300 12.39 7.55 -9.60
CA LEU A 300 12.60 8.27 -8.35
C LEU A 300 11.46 8.01 -7.37
N VAL A 301 11.81 7.59 -6.17
CA VAL A 301 10.89 7.53 -5.03
C VAL A 301 11.38 8.44 -3.92
N THR A 302 10.49 9.27 -3.39
CA THR A 302 10.77 10.21 -2.30
C THR A 302 9.76 10.05 -1.19
N LEU A 303 10.17 10.22 0.07
CA LEU A 303 9.32 10.33 1.26
C LEU A 303 9.90 11.35 2.23
N ALA A 304 9.04 11.97 3.03
CA ALA A 304 9.44 12.84 4.13
C ALA A 304 10.19 12.05 5.22
N ASP A 305 11.05 12.75 5.95
CA ASP A 305 11.82 12.17 7.06
C ASP A 305 10.96 11.99 8.31
N GLU A 306 10.11 10.96 8.26
CA GLU A 306 9.23 10.59 9.34
C GLU A 306 9.44 9.13 9.74
N ALA A 307 9.50 8.84 11.03
CA ALA A 307 9.77 7.49 11.54
C ALA A 307 8.79 6.43 11.01
N ILE A 308 7.52 6.81 10.77
CA ILE A 308 6.50 5.92 10.22
C ILE A 308 6.79 5.56 8.75
N PHE A 309 7.30 6.52 7.98
CA PHE A 309 7.67 6.28 6.58
C PHE A 309 8.96 5.45 6.48
N ALA A 310 9.90 5.66 7.40
CA ALA A 310 11.11 4.83 7.48
C ALA A 310 10.81 3.35 7.78
N ALA A 311 9.75 3.05 8.53
CA ALA A 311 9.32 1.67 8.78
C ALA A 311 8.52 1.05 7.62
N THR A 312 8.02 1.86 6.68
CA THR A 312 7.12 1.43 5.61
C THR A 312 7.87 1.18 4.30
N VAL A 313 7.46 0.17 3.55
CA VAL A 313 7.91 -0.01 2.15
C VAL A 313 6.88 0.63 1.23
N PRO A 314 7.22 1.73 0.54
CA PRO A 314 6.30 2.33 -0.42
C PRO A 314 6.03 1.38 -1.59
N ASN A 315 4.77 1.22 -2.01
CA ASN A 315 4.40 0.39 -3.16
C ASN A 315 5.13 0.80 -4.46
N LYS A 316 5.60 2.04 -4.55
CA LYS A 316 6.41 2.53 -5.68
C LYS A 316 7.73 1.76 -5.82
N VAL A 317 8.40 1.43 -4.71
CA VAL A 317 9.65 0.67 -4.75
C VAL A 317 9.44 -0.67 -5.45
N GLN A 318 8.39 -1.38 -5.07
CA GLN A 318 8.05 -2.68 -5.66
C GLN A 318 7.65 -2.54 -7.14
N ALA A 319 6.82 -1.54 -7.49
CA ALA A 319 6.42 -1.26 -8.86
C ALA A 319 7.63 -0.90 -9.75
N TYR A 320 8.55 -0.11 -9.24
CA TYR A 320 9.78 0.30 -9.95
C TYR A 320 10.74 -0.88 -10.17
N MET A 321 10.86 -1.76 -9.17
CA MET A 321 11.60 -3.01 -9.33
C MET A 321 10.98 -3.90 -10.42
N ALA A 322 9.65 -3.99 -10.48
CA ALA A 322 8.94 -4.75 -11.52
C ALA A 322 9.21 -4.19 -12.92
N VAL A 323 9.22 -2.86 -13.08
CA VAL A 323 9.54 -2.19 -14.34
C VAL A 323 11.01 -2.42 -14.73
N GLY A 324 11.91 -2.52 -13.77
CA GLY A 324 13.32 -2.87 -13.99
C GLY A 324 14.14 -1.74 -14.61
N LYS A 325 14.04 -0.56 -14.04
CA LYS A 325 14.91 0.58 -14.30
C LYS A 325 15.71 0.91 -13.04
N PRO A 326 16.88 1.58 -13.16
CA PRO A 326 17.58 2.09 -12.00
C PRO A 326 16.68 2.93 -11.09
N ILE A 327 16.77 2.73 -9.77
CA ILE A 327 15.95 3.43 -8.79
C ILE A 327 16.82 4.36 -7.96
N ILE A 328 16.38 5.60 -7.75
CA ILE A 328 16.89 6.45 -6.67
C ILE A 328 15.83 6.50 -5.59
N ALA A 329 16.19 6.07 -4.38
CA ALA A 329 15.38 6.11 -3.19
C ALA A 329 15.83 7.27 -2.28
N SER A 330 15.20 8.46 -2.43
CA SER A 330 15.39 9.61 -1.54
C SER A 330 14.43 9.49 -0.36
N LEU A 331 14.74 8.55 0.53
CA LEU A 331 13.96 8.20 1.71
C LEU A 331 14.80 7.37 2.68
N ASN A 332 14.39 7.34 3.95
CA ASN A 332 15.08 6.57 4.99
C ASN A 332 14.41 5.20 5.22
N GLY A 333 15.14 4.28 5.86
CA GLY A 333 14.61 3.02 6.39
C GLY A 333 14.38 1.91 5.37
N GLU A 334 13.27 1.18 5.50
CA GLU A 334 13.02 -0.10 4.80
C GLU A 334 12.97 0.02 3.28
N GLY A 335 12.37 1.08 2.75
CA GLY A 335 12.34 1.29 1.30
C GLY A 335 13.73 1.50 0.70
N ALA A 336 14.59 2.29 1.37
CA ALA A 336 15.98 2.50 0.99
C ALA A 336 16.78 1.19 1.08
N ARG A 337 16.65 0.48 2.21
CA ARG A 337 17.31 -0.81 2.43
C ARG A 337 17.02 -1.80 1.31
N LEU A 338 15.76 -1.93 0.91
CA LEU A 338 15.37 -2.87 -0.16
C LEU A 338 15.98 -2.51 -1.51
N VAL A 339 16.04 -1.22 -1.88
CA VAL A 339 16.64 -0.78 -3.15
C VAL A 339 18.13 -1.12 -3.19
N VAL A 340 18.84 -0.91 -2.07
CA VAL A 340 20.28 -1.22 -1.96
C VAL A 340 20.51 -2.73 -1.91
N GLU A 341 19.75 -3.47 -1.11
CA GLU A 341 19.86 -4.94 -0.99
C GLU A 341 19.59 -5.65 -2.32
N ALA A 342 18.62 -5.17 -3.07
CA ALA A 342 18.33 -5.67 -4.41
C ALA A 342 19.43 -5.32 -5.44
N GLY A 343 20.35 -4.40 -5.13
CA GLY A 343 21.26 -3.85 -6.13
C GLY A 343 20.52 -3.16 -7.29
N ALA A 344 19.33 -2.62 -6.99
CA ALA A 344 18.42 -2.04 -7.99
C ALA A 344 18.65 -0.54 -8.22
N GLY A 345 19.52 0.09 -7.41
CA GLY A 345 19.75 1.51 -7.51
C GLY A 345 20.51 2.08 -6.31
N LEU A 346 20.32 3.37 -6.07
CA LEU A 346 20.97 4.13 -5.00
C LEU A 346 19.94 4.59 -3.97
N ALA A 347 20.38 4.72 -2.72
CA ALA A 347 19.61 5.35 -1.66
C ALA A 347 20.33 6.60 -1.15
N VAL A 348 19.56 7.65 -0.93
CA VAL A 348 20.06 8.93 -0.37
C VAL A 348 19.16 9.36 0.78
N PRO A 349 19.63 10.18 1.72
CA PRO A 349 18.82 10.67 2.82
C PRO A 349 17.51 11.32 2.33
N ALA A 350 16.45 11.15 3.11
CA ALA A 350 15.19 11.84 2.86
C ALA A 350 15.40 13.36 2.90
N GLU A 351 14.67 14.09 2.03
CA GLU A 351 14.65 15.57 1.99
C GLU A 351 15.99 16.24 1.66
N ASP A 352 17.01 15.50 1.23
CA ASP A 352 18.32 16.03 0.82
C ASP A 352 18.40 16.18 -0.71
N ALA A 353 18.18 17.41 -1.19
CA ALA A 353 18.21 17.74 -2.61
C ALA A 353 19.61 17.65 -3.23
N SER A 354 20.66 17.93 -2.46
CA SER A 354 22.06 17.82 -2.91
C SER A 354 22.42 16.35 -3.12
N ALA A 355 22.16 15.51 -2.12
CA ALA A 355 22.41 14.07 -2.23
C ALA A 355 21.61 13.43 -3.37
N LEU A 356 20.36 13.90 -3.61
CA LEU A 356 19.57 13.46 -4.75
C LEU A 356 20.20 13.87 -6.09
N ALA A 357 20.65 15.12 -6.21
CA ALA A 357 21.31 15.60 -7.43
C ALA A 357 22.61 14.81 -7.71
N ASP A 358 23.43 14.56 -6.68
CA ASP A 358 24.66 13.78 -6.78
C ASP A 358 24.37 12.32 -7.20
N ALA A 359 23.32 11.68 -6.66
CA ALA A 359 22.91 10.34 -7.06
C ALA A 359 22.44 10.28 -8.52
N VAL A 360 21.75 11.32 -9.00
CA VAL A 360 21.37 11.42 -10.41
C VAL A 360 22.63 11.50 -11.27
N LEU A 361 23.58 12.39 -10.95
CA LEU A 361 24.85 12.51 -11.68
C LEU A 361 25.66 11.21 -11.66
N GLN A 362 25.67 10.50 -10.54
CA GLN A 362 26.33 9.21 -10.42
C GLN A 362 25.74 8.17 -11.40
N ILE A 363 24.40 8.03 -11.48
CA ILE A 363 23.78 7.09 -12.41
C ILE A 363 23.97 7.53 -13.86
N VAL A 364 23.91 8.83 -14.15
CA VAL A 364 24.17 9.39 -15.48
C VAL A 364 25.61 9.07 -15.94
N GLY A 365 26.58 9.11 -15.03
CA GLY A 365 27.98 8.76 -15.31
C GLY A 365 28.26 7.26 -15.47
N MET A 366 27.32 6.38 -15.16
CA MET A 366 27.47 4.94 -15.34
C MET A 366 27.32 4.54 -16.81
N THR A 367 27.91 3.40 -17.18
CA THR A 367 27.69 2.75 -18.48
C THR A 367 26.27 2.23 -18.62
N ASP A 368 25.80 2.03 -19.85
CA ASP A 368 24.49 1.41 -20.10
C ASP A 368 24.37 0.02 -19.45
N VAL A 369 25.44 -0.76 -19.52
CA VAL A 369 25.53 -2.11 -18.92
C VAL A 369 25.31 -2.06 -17.38
N GLU A 370 25.88 -1.08 -16.70
CA GLU A 370 25.70 -0.93 -15.26
C GLU A 370 24.26 -0.54 -14.91
N ARG A 371 23.67 0.39 -15.66
CA ARG A 371 22.26 0.78 -15.49
C ARG A 371 21.30 -0.36 -15.77
N GLU A 372 21.53 -1.11 -16.86
CA GLU A 372 20.72 -2.30 -17.19
C GLU A 372 20.84 -3.38 -16.13
N ARG A 373 22.04 -3.57 -15.55
CA ARG A 373 22.25 -4.50 -14.44
C ARG A 373 21.42 -4.12 -13.20
N MET A 374 21.38 -2.83 -12.84
CA MET A 374 20.54 -2.35 -11.74
C MET A 374 19.05 -2.68 -11.99
N GLY A 375 18.56 -2.37 -13.17
CA GLY A 375 17.18 -2.66 -13.54
C GLY A 375 16.87 -4.17 -13.53
N HIS A 376 17.80 -4.98 -14.05
CA HIS A 376 17.69 -6.44 -14.04
C HIS A 376 17.67 -7.01 -12.62
N ASN A 377 18.55 -6.55 -11.74
CA ASN A 377 18.58 -6.95 -10.33
C ASN A 377 17.25 -6.63 -9.64
N GLY A 378 16.70 -5.44 -9.87
CA GLY A 378 15.38 -5.05 -9.37
C GLY A 378 14.28 -6.03 -9.80
N ARG A 379 14.25 -6.43 -11.09
CA ARG A 379 13.27 -7.42 -11.58
C ARG A 379 13.44 -8.80 -10.96
N ILE A 380 14.67 -9.27 -10.77
CA ILE A 380 14.93 -10.55 -10.11
C ILE A 380 14.41 -10.49 -8.68
N PHE A 381 14.78 -9.45 -7.92
CA PHE A 381 14.34 -9.27 -6.55
C PHE A 381 12.82 -9.19 -6.43
N PHE A 382 12.17 -8.44 -7.34
CA PHE A 382 10.72 -8.39 -7.43
C PHE A 382 10.09 -9.78 -7.62
N LYS A 383 10.56 -10.54 -8.60
CA LYS A 383 10.06 -11.90 -8.89
C LYS A 383 10.28 -12.87 -7.74
N GLN A 384 11.29 -12.66 -6.92
CA GLN A 384 11.57 -13.51 -5.76
C GLN A 384 10.69 -13.18 -4.56
N HIS A 385 10.46 -11.88 -4.29
CA HIS A 385 9.90 -11.41 -3.02
C HIS A 385 8.51 -10.76 -3.13
N PHE A 386 8.13 -10.19 -4.29
CA PHE A 386 6.92 -9.39 -4.46
C PHE A 386 5.97 -9.90 -5.55
N ASP A 387 6.31 -11.01 -6.18
CA ASP A 387 5.48 -11.65 -7.20
C ASP A 387 4.12 -12.01 -6.59
N HIS A 388 3.04 -11.53 -7.23
CA HIS A 388 1.69 -11.67 -6.71
C HIS A 388 1.27 -13.12 -6.55
N ASP A 389 1.52 -13.95 -7.57
CA ASP A 389 1.10 -15.35 -7.55
C ASP A 389 1.81 -16.15 -6.46
N LYS A 390 3.12 -15.91 -6.28
CA LYS A 390 3.89 -16.53 -5.18
C LYS A 390 3.40 -16.10 -3.80
N LEU A 391 3.04 -14.81 -3.66
CA LEU A 391 2.48 -14.33 -2.40
C LEU A 391 1.11 -14.94 -2.11
N ILE A 392 0.26 -15.11 -3.13
CA ILE A 392 -1.03 -15.80 -2.97
C ILE A 392 -0.82 -17.27 -2.59
N ASP A 393 0.12 -17.98 -3.23
CA ASP A 393 0.45 -19.37 -2.87
C ASP A 393 0.92 -19.46 -1.40
N LYS A 394 1.79 -18.53 -0.98
CA LYS A 394 2.24 -18.43 0.42
C LYS A 394 1.07 -18.15 1.39
N LEU A 395 0.12 -17.31 0.99
CA LEU A 395 -1.06 -17.02 1.79
C LEU A 395 -1.95 -18.25 1.96
N ILE A 396 -2.13 -19.03 0.88
CA ILE A 396 -2.86 -20.31 0.90
C ILE A 396 -2.21 -21.30 1.88
N VAL A 397 -0.88 -21.38 1.89
CA VAL A 397 -0.15 -22.22 2.88
C VAL A 397 -0.45 -21.74 4.30
N TYR A 398 -0.39 -20.45 4.59
CA TYR A 398 -0.74 -19.96 5.94
C TYR A 398 -2.17 -20.28 6.34
N PHE A 399 -3.13 -20.26 5.41
CA PHE A 399 -4.50 -20.68 5.70
C PHE A 399 -4.58 -22.17 6.02
N SER A 400 -3.81 -23.02 5.35
CA SER A 400 -3.76 -24.46 5.58
C SER A 400 -3.11 -24.79 6.93
N ASP A 401 -1.96 -24.19 7.23
CA ASP A 401 -1.25 -24.39 8.50
C ASP A 401 -2.12 -24.00 9.70
N ALA A 402 -2.89 -22.88 9.54
CA ALA A 402 -3.84 -22.47 10.56
C ALA A 402 -4.96 -23.51 10.79
N THR A 403 -5.37 -24.21 9.73
CA THR A 403 -6.38 -25.26 9.82
C THR A 403 -5.83 -26.49 10.56
N ASP A 404 -4.59 -26.87 10.33
CA ASP A 404 -3.96 -28.02 10.96
C ASP A 404 -3.72 -27.78 12.46
N LEU A 405 -3.25 -26.59 12.83
CA LEU A 405 -3.13 -26.17 14.25
C LEU A 405 -4.49 -26.14 14.99
N ALA A 406 -5.61 -25.98 14.26
CA ALA A 406 -6.95 -26.00 14.86
C ALA A 406 -7.52 -27.41 15.04
N ARG A 407 -6.92 -28.43 14.40
CA ARG A 407 -7.34 -29.85 14.45
C ARG A 407 -6.58 -30.66 15.51
N GLU A 408 -5.45 -30.17 16.00
CA GLU A 408 -4.77 -30.78 17.13
C GLU A 408 -5.60 -30.55 18.39
N PRO A 409 -6.03 -31.61 19.12
CA PRO A 409 -6.77 -31.46 20.38
C PRO A 409 -5.86 -30.86 21.44
N GLN A 410 -6.31 -29.75 22.06
CA GLN A 410 -5.69 -29.14 23.23
C GLN A 410 -5.91 -30.05 24.44
#